data_93a522c5f3029e0a678ea72378f9a02f
#
_entry.id   93a522c5f3029e0a678ea72378f9a02f
#
_cell.length_a   1.000
_cell.length_b   1.000
_cell.length_c   1.000
_cell.angle_alpha   90.00
_cell.angle_beta   90.00
_cell.angle_gamma   90.00
#
_symmetry.space_group_name_H-M   'P 1'
#
loop_
_entity.id
_entity.type
_entity.pdbx_description
1 polymer ?
#
loop_
_entity_poly.entity_id
_entity_poly.type
_entity_poly.pdbx_seq_one_letter_code
_entity_poly.pdbx_strand_id
1 'polypeptide(L)'
;MEQEAYNYMIVFGGLLLLSLLLEGIAEKLKLPGMLLVLILGLLFPDFLGDSQPLISLDQAQEISSVGLVVILFYGGITSRWVVMRKVIWSGLRMATLGCLITVGTVTALIYGLSRLNLNSHLQPVFTDLTGSRIVPDLPFSLLIGAMLCSTDATAVLALLRPIANKIPGRVLNLIECESGFNDPVAVILASLALALAKG
;
A
#
# COMPACT_ATOMS: atom_id res chain seq x y z
N MET A 1 -20.70 -25.25 -1.28
CA MET A 1 -19.24 -25.34 -1.55
C MET A 1 -18.91 -25.24 -3.06
N GLU A 2 -19.43 -26.09 -3.96
CA GLU A 2 -19.13 -25.97 -5.40
C GLU A 2 -19.65 -24.68 -6.04
N GLN A 3 -20.86 -24.26 -5.72
CA GLN A 3 -21.47 -23.03 -6.23
C GLN A 3 -20.73 -21.78 -5.73
N GLU A 4 -20.27 -21.78 -4.50
CA GLU A 4 -19.47 -20.68 -3.94
C GLU A 4 -18.10 -20.60 -4.60
N ALA A 5 -17.42 -21.75 -4.81
CA ALA A 5 -16.16 -21.80 -5.51
C ALA A 5 -16.28 -21.27 -6.97
N TYR A 6 -17.39 -21.64 -7.65
CA TYR A 6 -17.67 -21.14 -8.99
C TYR A 6 -17.89 -19.63 -9.01
N ASN A 7 -18.64 -19.09 -8.07
CA ASN A 7 -18.86 -17.65 -7.95
C ASN A 7 -17.54 -16.88 -7.68
N TYR A 8 -16.68 -17.41 -6.79
CA TYR A 8 -15.36 -16.80 -6.56
C TYR A 8 -14.48 -16.83 -7.80
N MET A 9 -14.49 -17.91 -8.56
CA MET A 9 -13.74 -17.99 -9.81
C MET A 9 -14.21 -16.97 -10.85
N ILE A 10 -15.53 -16.77 -10.99
CA ILE A 10 -16.10 -15.75 -11.89
C ILE A 10 -15.71 -14.34 -11.45
N VAL A 11 -15.88 -14.04 -10.17
CA VAL A 11 -15.54 -12.71 -9.62
C VAL A 11 -14.05 -12.44 -9.78
N PHE A 12 -13.20 -13.39 -9.41
CA PHE A 12 -11.75 -13.23 -9.53
C PHE A 12 -11.30 -13.10 -11.00
N GLY A 13 -11.83 -13.96 -11.89
CA GLY A 13 -11.55 -13.88 -13.32
C GLY A 13 -12.05 -12.57 -13.95
N GLY A 14 -13.23 -12.11 -13.56
CA GLY A 14 -13.80 -10.83 -13.98
C GLY A 14 -12.95 -9.64 -13.52
N LEU A 15 -12.49 -9.65 -12.27
CA LEU A 15 -11.61 -8.60 -11.74
C LEU A 15 -10.24 -8.58 -12.43
N LEU A 16 -9.68 -9.75 -12.75
CA LEU A 16 -8.44 -9.84 -13.52
C LEU A 16 -8.60 -9.26 -14.93
N LEU A 17 -9.66 -9.64 -15.65
CA LEU A 17 -9.93 -9.10 -16.98
C LEU A 17 -10.15 -7.58 -16.94
N LEU A 18 -10.89 -7.11 -15.95
CA LEU A 18 -11.15 -5.69 -15.74
C LEU A 18 -9.86 -4.93 -15.42
N SER A 19 -8.98 -5.48 -14.59
CA SER A 19 -7.68 -4.85 -14.27
C SER A 19 -6.79 -4.72 -15.51
N LEU A 20 -6.78 -5.72 -16.41
CA LEU A 20 -6.05 -5.67 -17.68
C LEU A 20 -6.59 -4.58 -18.61
N LEU A 21 -7.92 -4.43 -18.67
CA LEU A 21 -8.56 -3.36 -19.47
C LEU A 21 -8.24 -1.98 -18.90
N LEU A 22 -8.27 -1.84 -17.58
CA LEU A 22 -7.95 -0.59 -16.88
C LEU A 22 -6.48 -0.22 -17.05
N GLU A 23 -5.56 -1.18 -17.11
CA GLU A 23 -4.15 -0.91 -17.37
C GLU A 23 -3.94 -0.26 -18.75
N GLY A 24 -4.62 -0.75 -19.80
CA GLY A 24 -4.60 -0.11 -21.11
C GLY A 24 -5.16 1.32 -21.14
N ILE A 25 -6.14 1.63 -20.29
CA ILE A 25 -6.70 2.97 -20.12
C ILE A 25 -5.71 3.85 -19.32
N ALA A 26 -5.12 3.31 -18.27
CA ALA A 26 -4.16 3.98 -17.42
C ALA A 26 -2.93 4.45 -18.21
N GLU A 27 -2.42 3.61 -19.11
CA GLU A 27 -1.31 3.99 -19.99
C GLU A 27 -1.64 5.20 -20.88
N LYS A 28 -2.85 5.26 -21.42
CA LYS A 28 -3.32 6.41 -22.22
C LYS A 28 -3.44 7.69 -21.38
N LEU A 29 -3.86 7.55 -20.12
CA LEU A 29 -4.01 8.65 -19.16
C LEU A 29 -2.68 9.02 -18.49
N LYS A 30 -1.61 8.25 -18.72
CA LYS A 30 -0.31 8.37 -18.03
C LYS A 30 -0.42 8.25 -16.50
N LEU A 31 -1.33 7.41 -16.04
CA LEU A 31 -1.56 7.09 -14.63
C LEU A 31 -1.06 5.68 -14.31
N PRO A 32 -0.68 5.39 -13.07
CA PRO A 32 -0.43 4.01 -12.64
C PRO A 32 -1.72 3.19 -12.72
N GLY A 33 -1.68 1.99 -13.33
CA GLY A 33 -2.86 1.13 -13.50
C GLY A 33 -3.54 0.78 -12.18
N MET A 34 -2.75 0.53 -11.13
CA MET A 34 -3.26 0.22 -9.79
C MET A 34 -4.15 1.34 -9.20
N LEU A 35 -3.91 2.61 -9.57
CA LEU A 35 -4.74 3.73 -9.11
C LEU A 35 -6.17 3.61 -9.63
N LEU A 36 -6.34 3.23 -10.90
CA LEU A 36 -7.67 3.03 -11.49
C LEU A 36 -8.39 1.83 -10.87
N VAL A 37 -7.66 0.74 -10.62
CA VAL A 37 -8.21 -0.44 -9.94
C VAL A 37 -8.65 -0.11 -8.52
N LEU A 38 -7.85 0.68 -7.78
CA LEU A 38 -8.20 1.14 -6.43
C LEU A 38 -9.46 2.02 -6.44
N ILE A 39 -9.52 3.01 -7.34
CA ILE A 39 -10.70 3.88 -7.47
C ILE A 39 -11.94 3.05 -7.81
N LEU A 40 -11.81 2.10 -8.73
CA LEU A 40 -12.90 1.20 -9.06
C LEU A 40 -13.36 0.41 -7.85
N GLY A 41 -12.42 -0.17 -7.08
CA GLY A 41 -12.73 -0.92 -5.86
C GLY A 41 -13.44 -0.08 -4.80
N LEU A 42 -13.11 1.20 -4.68
CA LEU A 42 -13.77 2.14 -3.77
C LEU A 42 -15.20 2.51 -4.22
N LEU A 43 -15.42 2.61 -5.54
CA LEU A 43 -16.73 2.96 -6.10
C LEU A 43 -17.67 1.76 -6.27
N PHE A 44 -17.12 0.54 -6.27
CA PHE A 44 -17.85 -0.67 -6.57
C PHE A 44 -19.02 -0.98 -5.62
N PRO A 45 -18.90 -0.78 -4.28
CA PRO A 45 -20.01 -0.95 -3.35
C PRO A 45 -21.21 -0.05 -3.65
N ASP A 46 -20.95 1.21 -4.03
CA ASP A 46 -22.01 2.18 -4.35
C ASP A 46 -22.78 1.80 -5.63
N PHE A 47 -22.08 1.14 -6.57
CA PHE A 47 -22.69 0.68 -7.82
C PHE A 47 -23.61 -0.53 -7.65
N LEU A 48 -23.29 -1.43 -6.70
CA LEU A 48 -24.09 -2.64 -6.48
C LEU A 48 -25.30 -2.40 -5.58
N GLY A 49 -25.38 -1.26 -4.90
CA GLY A 49 -26.51 -0.93 -4.03
C GLY A 49 -26.67 -1.85 -2.83
N ASP A 50 -25.73 -2.75 -2.60
CA ASP A 50 -25.75 -3.73 -1.54
C ASP A 50 -24.69 -3.37 -0.50
N SER A 51 -25.12 -3.14 0.73
CA SER A 51 -24.25 -2.75 1.85
C SER A 51 -23.41 -3.92 2.41
N GLN A 52 -23.50 -5.10 1.79
CA GLN A 52 -22.73 -6.27 2.21
C GLN A 52 -21.42 -6.37 1.43
N PRO A 53 -20.28 -6.52 2.10
CA PRO A 53 -19.01 -6.72 1.41
C PRO A 53 -19.03 -8.03 0.62
N LEU A 54 -18.52 -8.02 -0.63
CA LEU A 54 -18.42 -9.20 -1.49
C LEU A 54 -17.58 -10.32 -0.89
N ILE A 55 -16.62 -9.98 -0.07
CA ILE A 55 -15.73 -10.90 0.63
C ILE A 55 -15.59 -10.44 2.10
N SER A 56 -15.45 -11.39 3.02
CA SER A 56 -15.19 -11.08 4.42
C SER A 56 -13.77 -10.48 4.60
N LEU A 57 -13.54 -9.79 5.72
CA LEU A 57 -12.22 -9.25 6.04
C LEU A 57 -11.15 -10.35 6.12
N ASP A 58 -11.49 -11.52 6.65
CA ASP A 58 -10.57 -12.67 6.73
C ASP A 58 -10.18 -13.17 5.33
N GLN A 59 -11.16 -13.31 4.43
CA GLN A 59 -10.91 -13.69 3.04
C GLN A 59 -10.07 -12.63 2.30
N ALA A 60 -10.35 -11.35 2.53
CA ALA A 60 -9.55 -10.26 1.96
C ALA A 60 -8.10 -10.31 2.45
N GLN A 61 -7.87 -10.61 3.72
CA GLN A 61 -6.55 -10.78 4.30
C GLN A 61 -5.80 -11.97 3.69
N GLU A 62 -6.45 -13.12 3.53
CA GLU A 62 -5.86 -14.31 2.90
C GLU A 62 -5.45 -14.02 1.46
N ILE A 63 -6.35 -13.46 0.65
CA ILE A 63 -6.08 -13.11 -0.77
C ILE A 63 -4.95 -12.09 -0.85
N SER A 64 -4.96 -11.06 -0.01
CA SER A 64 -3.92 -10.04 0.03
C SER A 64 -2.56 -10.62 0.41
N SER A 65 -2.52 -11.57 1.35
CA SER A 65 -1.28 -12.24 1.77
C SER A 65 -0.68 -13.06 0.63
N VAL A 66 -1.51 -13.80 -0.10
CA VAL A 66 -1.06 -14.56 -1.29
C VAL A 66 -0.59 -13.59 -2.39
N GLY A 67 -1.34 -12.52 -2.65
CA GLY A 67 -0.98 -11.48 -3.60
C GLY A 67 0.38 -10.84 -3.27
N LEU A 68 0.62 -10.52 -2.00
CA LEU A 68 1.89 -9.97 -1.53
C LEU A 68 3.06 -10.92 -1.80
N VAL A 69 2.90 -12.22 -1.50
CA VAL A 69 3.94 -13.23 -1.77
C VAL A 69 4.26 -13.28 -3.27
N VAL A 70 3.23 -13.28 -4.14
CA VAL A 70 3.42 -13.31 -5.60
C VAL A 70 4.14 -12.05 -6.09
N ILE A 71 3.76 -10.87 -5.61
CA ILE A 71 4.39 -9.60 -5.99
C ILE A 71 5.87 -9.58 -5.56
N LEU A 72 6.16 -9.96 -4.31
CA LEU A 72 7.54 -10.01 -3.80
C LEU A 72 8.39 -11.03 -4.55
N PHE A 73 7.82 -12.19 -4.88
CA PHE A 73 8.50 -13.23 -5.65
C PHE A 73 8.81 -12.74 -7.09
N TYR A 74 7.83 -12.13 -7.75
CA TYR A 74 8.01 -11.55 -9.08
C TYR A 74 9.07 -10.45 -9.07
N GLY A 75 9.00 -9.52 -8.10
CA GLY A 75 10.01 -8.48 -7.91
C GLY A 75 11.41 -9.06 -7.70
N GLY A 76 11.53 -10.11 -6.90
CA GLY A 76 12.81 -10.80 -6.67
C GLY A 76 13.41 -11.44 -7.93
N ILE A 77 12.57 -12.09 -8.76
CA ILE A 77 13.04 -12.75 -10.01
C ILE A 77 13.43 -11.72 -11.07
N THR A 78 12.67 -10.64 -11.19
CA THR A 78 12.90 -9.60 -12.21
C THR A 78 14.08 -8.70 -11.87
N SER A 79 14.46 -8.62 -10.59
CA SER A 79 15.58 -7.79 -10.12
C SER A 79 16.93 -8.34 -10.57
N ARG A 80 17.74 -7.51 -11.21
CA ARG A 80 19.07 -7.88 -11.70
C ARG A 80 20.12 -7.73 -10.60
N TRP A 81 20.46 -8.85 -9.94
CA TRP A 81 21.42 -8.88 -8.82
C TRP A 81 22.73 -8.14 -9.08
N VAL A 82 23.32 -8.29 -10.29
CA VAL A 82 24.58 -7.63 -10.65
C VAL A 82 24.50 -6.10 -10.55
N VAL A 83 23.31 -5.57 -10.80
CA VAL A 83 23.06 -4.12 -10.76
C VAL A 83 22.67 -3.71 -9.33
N MET A 84 21.78 -4.45 -8.71
CA MET A 84 21.26 -4.23 -7.34
C MET A 84 22.38 -4.20 -6.30
N ARG A 85 23.34 -5.12 -6.37
CA ARG A 85 24.46 -5.20 -5.40
C ARG A 85 25.28 -3.90 -5.29
N LYS A 86 25.25 -3.05 -6.34
CA LYS A 86 25.99 -1.78 -6.34
C LYS A 86 25.29 -0.67 -5.56
N VAL A 87 23.99 -0.80 -5.37
CA VAL A 87 23.14 0.21 -4.71
C VAL A 87 22.47 -0.30 -3.42
N ILE A 88 22.61 -1.59 -3.11
CA ILE A 88 21.91 -2.26 -2.01
C ILE A 88 22.11 -1.56 -0.66
N TRP A 89 23.33 -1.20 -0.31
CA TRP A 89 23.61 -0.51 0.96
C TRP A 89 23.02 0.89 1.02
N SER A 90 22.99 1.59 -0.13
CA SER A 90 22.37 2.90 -0.22
C SER A 90 20.84 2.79 -0.16
N GLY A 91 20.27 1.83 -0.92
CA GLY A 91 18.84 1.55 -0.88
C GLY A 91 18.35 1.13 0.51
N LEU A 92 19.05 0.21 1.16
CA LEU A 92 18.70 -0.23 2.51
C LEU A 92 18.74 0.92 3.54
N ARG A 93 19.76 1.79 3.48
CA ARG A 93 19.81 2.97 4.36
C ARG A 93 18.67 3.93 4.07
N MET A 94 18.37 4.20 2.79
CA MET A 94 17.26 5.07 2.42
C MET A 94 15.92 4.49 2.86
N ALA A 95 15.68 3.21 2.63
CA ALA A 95 14.48 2.52 3.06
C ALA A 95 14.29 2.58 4.58
N THR A 96 15.31 2.20 5.35
CA THR A 96 15.20 2.17 6.81
C THR A 96 15.07 3.56 7.42
N LEU A 97 15.95 4.50 7.05
CA LEU A 97 15.89 5.87 7.57
C LEU A 97 14.65 6.61 7.06
N GLY A 98 14.29 6.42 5.78
CA GLY A 98 13.09 7.01 5.19
C GLY A 98 11.83 6.55 5.91
N CYS A 99 11.66 5.24 6.11
CA CYS A 99 10.54 4.70 6.88
C CYS A 99 10.50 5.23 8.31
N LEU A 100 11.62 5.24 9.03
CA LEU A 100 11.67 5.73 10.40
C LEU A 100 11.31 7.22 10.50
N ILE A 101 11.81 8.05 9.57
CA ILE A 101 11.49 9.47 9.52
C ILE A 101 10.01 9.66 9.19
N THR A 102 9.47 8.94 8.22
CA THR A 102 8.06 9.02 7.83
C THR A 102 7.16 8.58 8.97
N VAL A 103 7.43 7.42 9.56
CA VAL A 103 6.66 6.91 10.71
C VAL A 103 6.74 7.89 11.89
N GLY A 104 7.93 8.36 12.23
CA GLY A 104 8.11 9.33 13.31
C GLY A 104 7.36 10.64 13.08
N THR A 105 7.43 11.18 11.87
CA THR A 105 6.76 12.44 11.50
C THR A 105 5.23 12.28 11.50
N VAL A 106 4.72 11.24 10.85
CA VAL A 106 3.28 10.97 10.78
C VAL A 106 2.72 10.69 12.17
N THR A 107 3.42 9.87 12.96
CA THR A 107 3.05 9.59 14.35
C THR A 107 3.00 10.87 15.19
N ALA A 108 4.05 11.69 15.12
CA ALA A 108 4.11 12.94 15.85
C ALA A 108 2.98 13.90 15.45
N LEU A 109 2.66 13.97 14.16
CA LEU A 109 1.54 14.79 13.67
C LEU A 109 0.20 14.27 14.17
N ILE A 110 -0.12 13.00 13.95
CA ILE A 110 -1.43 12.44 14.32
C ILE A 110 -1.62 12.47 15.83
N TYR A 111 -0.64 11.97 16.58
CA TYR A 111 -0.67 11.94 18.03
C TYR A 111 -0.64 13.35 18.63
N GLY A 112 0.19 14.25 18.11
CA GLY A 112 0.26 15.64 18.54
C GLY A 112 -1.04 16.40 18.30
N LEU A 113 -1.63 16.26 17.11
CA LEU A 113 -2.93 16.86 16.78
C LEU A 113 -4.05 16.33 17.67
N SER A 114 -4.03 15.03 18.01
CA SER A 114 -5.01 14.44 18.92
C SER A 114 -4.93 15.02 20.33
N ARG A 115 -3.74 15.43 20.78
CA ARG A 115 -3.51 16.04 22.10
C ARG A 115 -3.80 17.53 22.16
N LEU A 116 -3.66 18.25 21.04
CA LEU A 116 -3.87 19.70 20.99
C LEU A 116 -5.34 20.14 20.99
N ASN A 117 -6.28 19.23 21.25
CA ASN A 117 -7.72 19.50 21.31
C ASN A 117 -8.31 20.24 20.07
N LEU A 118 -7.60 20.21 18.95
CA LEU A 118 -8.06 20.68 17.65
C LEU A 118 -9.20 19.80 17.10
N ASN A 119 -9.78 18.99 17.97
CA ASN A 119 -10.72 17.91 17.69
C ASN A 119 -12.03 18.33 17.02
N SER A 120 -12.42 19.60 17.09
CA SER A 120 -13.71 20.03 16.51
C SER A 120 -13.74 19.97 14.98
N HIS A 121 -12.59 20.15 14.33
CA HIS A 121 -12.48 20.15 12.86
C HIS A 121 -11.98 18.81 12.26
N LEU A 122 -11.25 18.01 13.05
CA LEU A 122 -10.73 16.71 12.59
C LEU A 122 -11.60 15.53 13.04
N GLN A 123 -12.68 15.77 13.78
CA GLN A 123 -13.59 14.75 14.30
C GLN A 123 -14.15 13.78 13.25
N PRO A 124 -14.52 14.23 12.04
CA PRO A 124 -15.04 13.31 11.02
C PRO A 124 -13.97 12.39 10.40
N VAL A 125 -12.66 12.70 10.60
CA VAL A 125 -11.56 11.93 10.00
C VAL A 125 -11.22 10.68 10.82
N PHE A 126 -11.51 10.69 12.13
CA PHE A 126 -11.18 9.60 13.05
C PHE A 126 -12.44 8.99 13.69
N THR A 127 -13.41 8.63 12.86
CA THR A 127 -14.54 7.79 13.26
C THR A 127 -14.35 6.39 12.72
N ASP A 128 -14.72 5.38 13.52
CA ASP A 128 -14.78 4.01 13.04
C ASP A 128 -16.02 3.78 12.15
N LEU A 129 -16.14 2.59 11.60
CA LEU A 129 -17.27 2.19 10.75
C LEU A 129 -18.62 2.21 11.49
N THR A 130 -18.60 2.28 12.84
CA THR A 130 -19.80 2.35 13.70
C THR A 130 -20.16 3.80 14.06
N GLY A 131 -19.40 4.80 13.59
CA GLY A 131 -19.56 6.21 13.93
C GLY A 131 -19.00 6.58 15.31
N SER A 132 -18.31 5.65 16.00
CA SER A 132 -17.66 5.89 17.27
C SER A 132 -16.35 6.66 17.07
N ARG A 133 -16.05 7.58 18.00
CA ARG A 133 -14.81 8.36 17.95
C ARG A 133 -13.60 7.47 18.21
N ILE A 134 -12.66 7.47 17.27
CA ILE A 134 -11.32 6.95 17.50
C ILE A 134 -10.47 8.12 17.99
N VAL A 135 -9.99 8.07 19.25
CA VAL A 135 -8.95 8.99 19.73
C VAL A 135 -7.61 8.35 19.38
N PRO A 136 -6.85 8.94 18.45
CA PRO A 136 -5.55 8.37 18.07
C PRO A 136 -4.62 8.33 19.27
N ASP A 137 -4.36 7.13 19.77
CA ASP A 137 -3.31 6.85 20.72
C ASP A 137 -1.96 6.66 20.02
N LEU A 138 -0.91 6.44 20.79
CA LEU A 138 0.44 6.26 20.23
C LEU A 138 0.54 5.02 19.32
N PRO A 139 0.05 3.83 19.71
CA PRO A 139 0.06 2.65 18.85
C PRO A 139 -0.71 2.83 17.54
N PHE A 140 -1.90 3.43 17.60
CA PHE A 140 -2.70 3.72 16.40
C PHE A 140 -1.97 4.70 15.46
N SER A 141 -1.39 5.76 16.01
CA SER A 141 -0.63 6.74 15.23
C SER A 141 0.62 6.13 14.59
N LEU A 142 1.31 5.23 15.30
CA LEU A 142 2.44 4.44 14.77
C LEU A 142 2.00 3.52 13.63
N LEU A 143 0.86 2.86 13.77
CA LEU A 143 0.32 1.97 12.75
C LEU A 143 0.03 2.74 11.45
N ILE A 144 -0.63 3.89 11.54
CA ILE A 144 -0.87 4.75 10.37
C ILE A 144 0.45 5.20 9.73
N GLY A 145 1.42 5.60 10.55
CA GLY A 145 2.76 5.96 10.06
C GLY A 145 3.44 4.81 9.32
N ALA A 146 3.36 3.60 9.86
CA ALA A 146 3.93 2.40 9.24
C ALA A 146 3.22 2.03 7.93
N MET A 147 1.91 2.20 7.85
CA MET A 147 1.16 1.99 6.60
C MET A 147 1.53 2.98 5.50
N LEU A 148 1.87 4.22 5.87
CA LEU A 148 2.19 5.29 4.93
C LEU A 148 3.67 5.36 4.55
N CYS A 149 4.55 4.62 5.21
CA CYS A 149 6.00 4.70 4.94
C CYS A 149 6.46 3.83 3.77
N SER A 150 5.68 2.85 3.35
CA SER A 150 5.96 2.01 2.19
C SER A 150 5.67 2.76 0.90
N THR A 151 6.55 2.64 -0.09
CA THR A 151 6.44 3.24 -1.42
C THR A 151 6.46 2.15 -2.49
N ASP A 152 5.68 2.33 -3.56
CA ASP A 152 5.61 1.38 -4.68
C ASP A 152 6.54 1.80 -5.81
N ALA A 153 7.63 1.04 -6.02
CA ALA A 153 8.56 1.24 -7.12
C ALA A 153 7.87 1.18 -8.48
N THR A 154 6.90 0.28 -8.66
CA THR A 154 6.23 0.07 -9.95
C THR A 154 5.47 1.32 -10.37
N ALA A 155 4.73 1.92 -9.44
CA ALA A 155 4.01 3.17 -9.67
C ALA A 155 4.98 4.32 -10.00
N VAL A 156 6.05 4.46 -9.20
CA VAL A 156 7.06 5.52 -9.42
C VAL A 156 7.76 5.36 -10.77
N LEU A 157 8.21 4.14 -11.11
CA LEU A 157 8.87 3.87 -12.38
C LEU A 157 7.94 4.05 -13.57
N ALA A 158 6.65 3.72 -13.43
CA ALA A 158 5.64 3.98 -14.47
C ALA A 158 5.49 5.48 -14.74
N LEU A 159 5.46 6.31 -13.71
CA LEU A 159 5.42 7.77 -13.84
C LEU A 159 6.70 8.35 -14.46
N LEU A 160 7.85 7.73 -14.21
CA LEU A 160 9.14 8.17 -14.73
C LEU A 160 9.42 7.68 -16.17
N ARG A 161 8.65 6.71 -16.71
CA ARG A 161 8.83 6.17 -18.06
C ARG A 161 9.08 7.24 -19.15
N PRO A 162 8.29 8.34 -19.23
CA PRO A 162 8.46 9.33 -20.29
C PRO A 162 9.82 10.04 -20.26
N ILE A 163 10.47 10.08 -19.12
CA ILE A 163 11.76 10.75 -18.91
C ILE A 163 12.89 9.79 -18.51
N ALA A 164 12.64 8.49 -18.53
CA ALA A 164 13.59 7.46 -18.08
C ALA A 164 14.96 7.56 -18.80
N ASN A 165 14.94 7.91 -20.08
CA ASN A 165 16.17 8.10 -20.87
C ASN A 165 17.04 9.27 -20.39
N LYS A 166 16.49 10.19 -19.59
CA LYS A 166 17.20 11.34 -19.03
C LYS A 166 17.69 11.08 -17.60
N ILE A 167 17.25 10.00 -16.99
CA ILE A 167 17.58 9.65 -15.61
C ILE A 167 18.73 8.65 -15.61
N PRO A 168 19.80 8.89 -14.83
CA PRO A 168 20.87 7.91 -14.70
C PRO A 168 20.32 6.57 -14.20
N GLY A 169 20.70 5.46 -14.85
CA GLY A 169 20.22 4.12 -14.48
C GLY A 169 20.51 3.74 -13.03
N ARG A 170 21.55 4.31 -12.41
CA ARG A 170 21.85 4.15 -10.99
C ARG A 170 20.72 4.68 -10.08
N VAL A 171 20.09 5.79 -10.49
CA VAL A 171 18.96 6.38 -9.71
C VAL A 171 17.74 5.51 -9.82
N LEU A 172 17.39 5.00 -11.02
CA LEU A 172 16.28 4.08 -11.21
C LEU A 172 16.45 2.79 -10.38
N ASN A 173 17.66 2.23 -10.42
CA ASN A 173 17.98 1.04 -9.63
C ASN A 173 17.95 1.32 -8.11
N LEU A 174 18.28 2.53 -7.69
CA LEU A 174 18.22 2.93 -6.29
C LEU A 174 16.77 3.06 -5.81
N ILE A 175 15.87 3.61 -6.64
CA ILE A 175 14.43 3.69 -6.35
C ILE A 175 13.84 2.27 -6.23
N GLU A 176 14.15 1.39 -7.19
CA GLU A 176 13.69 -0.01 -7.14
C GLU A 176 14.21 -0.74 -5.89
N CYS A 177 15.48 -0.53 -5.54
CA CYS A 177 16.08 -1.13 -4.37
C CYS A 177 15.49 -0.58 -3.06
N GLU A 178 15.26 0.72 -2.97
CA GLU A 178 14.69 1.39 -1.81
C GLU A 178 13.27 0.88 -1.55
N SER A 179 12.40 0.88 -2.56
CA SER A 179 11.03 0.38 -2.44
C SER A 179 10.96 -1.11 -2.10
N GLY A 180 11.86 -1.94 -2.65
CA GLY A 180 11.93 -3.36 -2.29
C GLY A 180 12.32 -3.62 -0.83
N PHE A 181 13.04 -2.70 -0.19
CA PHE A 181 13.42 -2.81 1.22
C PHE A 181 12.47 -2.09 2.17
N ASN A 182 11.76 -1.07 1.73
CA ASN A 182 10.85 -0.34 2.61
C ASN A 182 9.62 -1.17 3.00
N ASP A 183 9.13 -2.06 2.13
CA ASP A 183 8.01 -2.96 2.42
C ASP A 183 8.28 -3.86 3.65
N PRO A 184 9.38 -4.64 3.71
CA PRO A 184 9.72 -5.38 4.93
C PRO A 184 9.89 -4.51 6.17
N VAL A 185 10.46 -3.31 6.04
CA VAL A 185 10.61 -2.37 7.15
C VAL A 185 9.25 -1.88 7.64
N ALA A 186 8.35 -1.53 6.72
CA ALA A 186 6.99 -1.12 7.03
C ALA A 186 6.21 -2.21 7.77
N VAL A 187 6.31 -3.47 7.31
CA VAL A 187 5.68 -4.62 7.97
C VAL A 187 6.20 -4.82 9.39
N ILE A 188 7.51 -4.69 9.61
CA ILE A 188 8.11 -4.80 10.95
C ILE A 188 7.58 -3.68 11.86
N LEU A 189 7.54 -2.43 11.37
CA LEU A 189 7.05 -1.28 12.13
C LEU A 189 5.55 -1.39 12.44
N ALA A 190 4.75 -1.86 11.48
CA ALA A 190 3.32 -2.12 11.69
C ALA A 190 3.10 -3.23 12.73
N SER A 191 3.88 -4.31 12.66
CA SER A 191 3.83 -5.40 13.64
C SER A 191 4.20 -4.94 15.05
N LEU A 192 5.20 -4.06 15.16
CA LEU A 192 5.58 -3.44 16.42
C LEU A 192 4.45 -2.56 16.98
N ALA A 193 3.82 -1.73 16.13
CA ALA A 193 2.69 -0.90 16.52
C ALA A 193 1.52 -1.74 17.05
N LEU A 194 1.19 -2.85 16.37
CA LEU A 194 0.15 -3.80 16.79
C LEU A 194 0.51 -4.51 18.10
N ALA A 195 1.79 -4.85 18.31
CA ALA A 195 2.23 -5.44 19.57
C ALA A 195 2.09 -4.45 20.74
N LEU A 196 2.41 -3.18 20.51
CA LEU A 196 2.21 -2.12 21.51
C LEU A 196 0.74 -1.82 21.82
N ALA A 197 -0.16 -2.07 20.87
CA ALA A 197 -1.59 -1.90 21.07
C ALA A 197 -2.23 -3.03 21.90
N LYS A 198 -1.59 -4.21 21.94
CA LYS A 198 -2.09 -5.39 22.66
C LYS A 198 -1.55 -5.51 24.09
N GLY A 199 -0.46 -4.82 24.41
CA GLY A 199 0.17 -4.81 25.74
C GLY A 199 -0.34 -3.75 26.64
#